data_9eef0ba4cae1a36d5b60e55eea51478a
#
_entry.id   9eef0ba4cae1a36d5b60e55eea51478a
#
_cell.length_a   1.000
_cell.length_b   1.000
_cell.length_c   1.000
_cell.angle_alpha   90.00
_cell.angle_beta   90.00
_cell.angle_gamma   90.00
#
_symmetry.space_group_name_H-M   'P 1'
#
loop_
_entity.id
_entity.type
_entity.pdbx_description
1 polymer ?
#
loop_
_entity_poly.entity_id
_entity_poly.type
_entity_poly.pdbx_seq_one_letter_code
_entity_poly.pdbx_strand_id
1 'polypeptide(L)'
;MDISIKCDSLKAIYSVKNGMLRCVIPYEFTISQMPMIKGCIEEAGNRIITFTCEEEIEAKKLYSSLLELERLLQIFDGVFLDLETIEIYGKESANLYNTLVEHFKIQRLHYFSSANFISIFSDRILKYEDILSSELFEKWRILLDELGIVNQMYLYATSSAGFTNDVKCAFLVELSESLMEIIQSEDIKLQRYPNEKGKLKPCLRTIINYYGKTLFRNEIEFDLEKILSCLVNTRVNIMHIKINQRKPTLDGRESVLYAIKMSYLYRLVILEKLKINAFLYEDNLIKRVGYIDGWNGIQEQLFNRLKQLE
;
A
#
# COMPACT_ATOMS: atom_id res chain seq x y z
N MET A 1 -0.56 33.20 3.76
CA MET A 1 -1.38 33.75 2.66
C MET A 1 -1.87 32.57 1.85
N ASP A 2 -3.13 32.17 2.01
CA ASP A 2 -3.71 31.16 1.15
C ASP A 2 -4.06 31.83 -0.19
N ILE A 3 -3.13 31.78 -1.13
CA ILE A 3 -3.40 32.22 -2.49
C ILE A 3 -4.19 31.08 -3.16
N SER A 4 -5.47 31.31 -3.37
CA SER A 4 -6.32 30.39 -4.13
C SER A 4 -5.97 30.51 -5.62
N ILE A 5 -5.01 29.70 -6.08
CA ILE A 5 -4.64 29.62 -7.50
C ILE A 5 -5.60 28.69 -8.19
N LYS A 6 -6.28 29.18 -9.23
CA LYS A 6 -7.21 28.39 -10.06
C LYS A 6 -6.52 27.81 -11.28
N CYS A 7 -6.99 26.65 -11.71
CA CYS A 7 -6.53 25.98 -12.92
C CYS A 7 -7.66 25.14 -13.53
N ASP A 8 -7.53 24.78 -14.80
CA ASP A 8 -8.44 23.90 -15.51
C ASP A 8 -7.86 22.50 -15.73
N SER A 9 -6.52 22.34 -15.60
CA SER A 9 -5.90 21.03 -15.70
C SER A 9 -4.62 20.89 -14.89
N LEU A 10 -4.34 19.64 -14.53
CA LEU A 10 -3.11 19.20 -13.89
C LEU A 10 -2.65 17.91 -14.56
N LYS A 11 -1.37 17.85 -14.93
CA LYS A 11 -0.73 16.68 -15.52
C LYS A 11 0.46 16.26 -14.65
N ALA A 12 0.52 14.98 -14.29
CA ALA A 12 1.60 14.41 -13.53
C ALA A 12 2.26 13.28 -14.33
N ILE A 13 3.59 13.28 -14.40
CA ILE A 13 4.40 12.29 -15.11
C ILE A 13 5.24 11.53 -14.12
N TYR A 14 5.17 10.19 -14.19
CA TYR A 14 5.88 9.28 -13.30
C TYR A 14 6.83 8.41 -14.09
N SER A 15 8.07 8.27 -13.60
CA SER A 15 8.99 7.32 -14.17
C SER A 15 8.62 5.90 -13.81
N VAL A 16 8.65 5.06 -14.83
CA VAL A 16 8.39 3.63 -14.69
C VAL A 16 9.69 2.89 -14.99
N LYS A 17 10.33 2.37 -13.96
CA LYS A 17 11.55 1.59 -14.12
C LYS A 17 11.20 0.16 -14.54
N ASN A 18 11.75 -0.27 -15.68
CA ASN A 18 11.86 -1.67 -16.12
C ASN A 18 10.55 -2.46 -16.27
N GLY A 19 9.70 -2.06 -17.20
CA GLY A 19 8.65 -2.94 -17.73
C GLY A 19 7.48 -3.25 -16.79
N MET A 20 7.30 -2.47 -15.74
CA MET A 20 6.21 -2.64 -14.77
C MET A 20 4.84 -2.31 -15.33
N LEU A 21 4.77 -1.43 -16.32
CA LEU A 21 3.51 -0.99 -16.92
C LEU A 21 3.41 -1.51 -18.35
N ARG A 22 2.31 -2.15 -18.66
CA ARG A 22 2.06 -2.75 -19.97
C ARG A 22 0.80 -2.22 -20.67
N CYS A 23 0.13 -1.24 -20.10
CA CYS A 23 -1.07 -0.70 -20.74
C CYS A 23 -0.70 0.39 -21.74
N VAL A 24 -1.16 0.25 -22.97
CA VAL A 24 -0.90 1.18 -24.07
C VAL A 24 -2.14 2.06 -24.36
N ILE A 25 -3.28 1.67 -23.83
CA ILE A 25 -4.56 2.36 -24.09
C ILE A 25 -4.83 3.37 -22.97
N PRO A 26 -5.03 4.66 -23.29
CA PRO A 26 -5.45 5.64 -22.30
C PRO A 26 -6.74 5.19 -21.61
N TYR A 27 -6.78 5.29 -20.30
CA TYR A 27 -7.94 4.96 -19.49
C TYR A 27 -8.57 6.23 -18.91
N GLU A 28 -9.81 6.50 -19.29
CA GLU A 28 -10.56 7.67 -18.84
C GLU A 28 -11.50 7.30 -17.67
N PHE A 29 -11.59 8.17 -16.70
CA PHE A 29 -12.50 8.06 -15.56
C PHE A 29 -12.98 9.44 -15.11
N THR A 30 -13.99 9.47 -14.26
CA THR A 30 -14.49 10.72 -13.69
C THR A 30 -14.46 10.66 -12.16
N ILE A 31 -14.20 11.81 -11.55
CA ILE A 31 -14.34 12.01 -10.11
C ILE A 31 -15.54 12.90 -9.90
N SER A 32 -16.55 12.39 -9.19
CA SER A 32 -17.80 13.11 -8.91
C SER A 32 -17.59 14.16 -7.82
N GLN A 33 -17.02 15.29 -8.21
CA GLN A 33 -16.92 16.50 -7.40
C GLN A 33 -17.60 17.65 -8.13
N MET A 34 -17.90 18.73 -7.43
CA MET A 34 -18.35 19.96 -8.08
C MET A 34 -17.22 21.00 -8.06
N PRO A 35 -16.72 21.44 -9.25
CA PRO A 35 -17.01 20.90 -10.58
C PRO A 35 -16.46 19.49 -10.81
N MET A 36 -17.03 18.79 -11.79
CA MET A 36 -16.62 17.43 -12.15
C MET A 36 -15.18 17.40 -12.68
N ILE A 37 -14.38 16.47 -12.19
CA ILE A 37 -13.02 16.26 -12.65
C ILE A 37 -13.01 15.04 -13.59
N LYS A 38 -12.49 15.22 -14.80
CA LYS A 38 -12.19 14.14 -15.74
C LYS A 38 -10.72 13.72 -15.53
N GLY A 39 -10.47 12.44 -15.32
CA GLY A 39 -9.15 11.87 -15.20
C GLY A 39 -8.80 10.98 -16.37
N CYS A 40 -7.55 10.97 -16.77
CA CYS A 40 -6.99 10.06 -17.76
C CYS A 40 -5.67 9.49 -17.25
N ILE A 41 -5.47 8.18 -17.38
CA ILE A 41 -4.21 7.49 -17.09
C ILE A 41 -3.68 6.90 -18.38
N GLU A 42 -2.45 7.27 -18.74
CA GLU A 42 -1.72 6.73 -19.88
C GLU A 42 -0.46 6.03 -19.42
N GLU A 43 -0.15 4.87 -20.00
CA GLU A 43 1.03 4.08 -19.66
C GLU A 43 1.80 3.69 -20.94
N ALA A 44 2.69 4.57 -21.38
CA ALA A 44 3.54 4.36 -22.55
C ALA A 44 5.00 4.64 -22.21
N GLY A 45 5.63 3.72 -21.48
CA GLY A 45 7.00 3.91 -20.95
C GLY A 45 7.03 4.67 -19.63
N ASN A 46 6.24 5.73 -19.51
CA ASN A 46 5.95 6.45 -18.28
C ASN A 46 4.46 6.35 -17.96
N ARG A 47 4.09 6.51 -16.68
CA ARG A 47 2.69 6.73 -16.34
C ARG A 47 2.42 8.23 -16.38
N ILE A 48 1.39 8.63 -17.10
CA ILE A 48 0.91 10.01 -17.14
C ILE A 48 -0.50 10.03 -16.57
N ILE A 49 -0.73 10.88 -15.59
CA ILE A 49 -2.06 11.12 -15.02
C ILE A 49 -2.44 12.56 -15.35
N THR A 50 -3.55 12.73 -16.04
CA THR A 50 -4.08 14.05 -16.41
C THR A 50 -5.45 14.23 -15.79
N PHE A 51 -5.65 15.34 -15.09
CA PHE A 51 -6.96 15.82 -14.66
C PHE A 51 -7.36 17.05 -15.44
N THR A 52 -8.61 17.09 -15.87
CA THR A 52 -9.21 18.25 -16.56
C THR A 52 -10.56 18.58 -15.95
N CYS A 53 -10.87 19.88 -15.91
CA CYS A 53 -12.15 20.41 -15.46
C CYS A 53 -12.73 21.34 -16.52
N GLU A 54 -14.06 21.35 -16.66
CA GLU A 54 -14.74 22.30 -17.57
C GLU A 54 -14.70 23.74 -17.04
N GLU A 55 -14.66 23.88 -15.72
CA GLU A 55 -14.50 25.17 -15.04
C GLU A 55 -13.23 25.15 -14.19
N GLU A 56 -12.59 26.31 -14.07
CA GLU A 56 -11.40 26.45 -13.24
C GLU A 56 -11.72 26.19 -11.77
N ILE A 57 -10.93 25.34 -11.15
CA ILE A 57 -10.98 25.02 -9.71
C ILE A 57 -9.65 25.36 -9.04
N GLU A 58 -9.62 25.33 -7.72
CA GLU A 58 -8.38 25.47 -6.97
C GLU A 58 -7.39 24.34 -7.34
N ALA A 59 -6.19 24.70 -7.78
CA ALA A 59 -5.14 23.74 -8.14
C ALA A 59 -4.81 22.78 -6.99
N LYS A 60 -4.95 23.23 -5.74
CA LYS A 60 -4.81 22.38 -4.55
C LYS A 60 -5.80 21.22 -4.50
N LYS A 61 -7.02 21.41 -5.03
CA LYS A 61 -8.03 20.33 -5.11
C LYS A 61 -7.62 19.27 -6.11
N LEU A 62 -7.14 19.67 -7.31
CA LEU A 62 -6.61 18.71 -8.30
C LEU A 62 -5.40 17.95 -7.75
N TYR A 63 -4.51 18.65 -7.07
CA TYR A 63 -3.35 18.01 -6.44
C TYR A 63 -3.74 17.04 -5.32
N SER A 64 -4.71 17.36 -4.49
CA SER A 64 -5.24 16.43 -3.48
C SER A 64 -5.84 15.18 -4.11
N SER A 65 -6.63 15.35 -5.18
CA SER A 65 -7.18 14.21 -5.95
C SER A 65 -6.08 13.36 -6.58
N LEU A 66 -4.98 13.97 -7.02
CA LEU A 66 -3.80 13.24 -7.51
C LEU A 66 -3.20 12.38 -6.40
N LEU A 67 -2.98 12.93 -5.20
CA LEU A 67 -2.43 12.20 -4.05
C LEU A 67 -3.34 11.05 -3.60
N GLU A 68 -4.64 11.24 -3.63
CA GLU A 68 -5.62 10.21 -3.30
C GLU A 68 -5.59 9.07 -4.34
N LEU A 69 -5.52 9.41 -5.64
CA LEU A 69 -5.41 8.44 -6.72
C LEU A 69 -4.08 7.65 -6.66
N GLU A 70 -2.96 8.33 -6.43
CA GLU A 70 -1.67 7.67 -6.28
C GLU A 70 -1.67 6.60 -5.17
N ARG A 71 -2.29 6.91 -4.04
CA ARG A 71 -2.43 5.97 -2.92
C ARG A 71 -3.31 4.77 -3.29
N LEU A 72 -4.38 5.00 -4.05
CA LEU A 72 -5.22 3.92 -4.57
C LEU A 72 -4.44 3.05 -5.57
N LEU A 73 -3.76 3.66 -6.52
CA LEU A 73 -2.93 2.94 -7.49
C LEU A 73 -1.83 2.12 -6.83
N GLN A 74 -1.26 2.59 -5.71
CA GLN A 74 -0.31 1.81 -4.93
C GLN A 74 -0.93 0.53 -4.35
N ILE A 75 -2.19 0.57 -3.93
CA ILE A 75 -2.88 -0.65 -3.46
C ILE A 75 -2.94 -1.68 -4.61
N PHE A 76 -3.14 -1.25 -5.85
CA PHE A 76 -3.21 -2.13 -7.01
C PHE A 76 -1.83 -2.61 -7.47
N ASP A 77 -0.88 -1.70 -7.55
CA ASP A 77 0.47 -1.95 -8.07
C ASP A 77 1.45 -2.47 -7.01
N GLY A 78 1.20 -2.21 -5.74
CA GLY A 78 2.11 -2.54 -4.63
C GLY A 78 3.33 -1.64 -4.51
N VAL A 79 3.45 -0.62 -5.36
CA VAL A 79 4.60 0.28 -5.41
C VAL A 79 4.15 1.71 -5.68
N PHE A 80 4.89 2.69 -5.12
CA PHE A 80 4.84 4.08 -5.54
C PHE A 80 5.76 4.33 -6.73
N LEU A 81 5.26 5.09 -7.69
CA LEU A 81 6.06 5.57 -8.79
C LEU A 81 6.73 6.91 -8.44
N ASP A 82 7.95 7.11 -8.92
CA ASP A 82 8.65 8.38 -8.78
C ASP A 82 7.98 9.44 -9.67
N LEU A 83 7.50 10.51 -9.05
CA LEU A 83 6.96 11.65 -9.76
C LEU A 83 8.13 12.46 -10.36
N GLU A 84 8.17 12.55 -11.68
CA GLU A 84 9.18 13.34 -12.40
C GLU A 84 8.75 14.80 -12.51
N THR A 85 7.54 15.04 -13.01
CA THR A 85 7.03 16.39 -13.23
C THR A 85 5.55 16.52 -12.88
N ILE A 86 5.19 17.74 -12.48
CA ILE A 86 3.79 18.21 -12.43
C ILE A 86 3.71 19.45 -13.31
N GLU A 87 2.69 19.47 -14.16
CA GLU A 87 2.35 20.61 -15.01
C GLU A 87 0.94 21.06 -14.65
N ILE A 88 0.74 22.36 -14.50
CA ILE A 88 -0.57 22.96 -14.18
C ILE A 88 -0.89 23.98 -15.26
N TYR A 89 -2.13 23.95 -15.75
CA TYR A 89 -2.59 24.83 -16.80
C TYR A 89 -3.89 25.54 -16.37
N GLY A 90 -4.06 26.77 -16.89
CA GLY A 90 -5.20 27.64 -16.63
C GLY A 90 -4.89 29.07 -17.07
N LYS A 91 -5.62 30.04 -16.53
CA LYS A 91 -5.53 31.44 -16.93
C LYS A 91 -4.46 32.26 -16.22
N GLU A 92 -3.91 31.71 -15.12
CA GLU A 92 -2.89 32.41 -14.35
C GLU A 92 -1.52 32.38 -15.03
N SER A 93 -0.58 33.17 -14.55
CA SER A 93 0.75 33.24 -15.14
C SER A 93 1.55 31.95 -14.93
N ALA A 94 2.40 31.58 -15.90
CA ALA A 94 3.26 30.41 -15.81
C ALA A 94 4.17 30.44 -14.56
N ASN A 95 4.66 31.63 -14.18
CA ASN A 95 5.50 31.78 -12.99
C ASN A 95 4.76 31.40 -11.70
N LEU A 96 3.46 31.72 -11.61
CA LEU A 96 2.64 31.40 -10.45
C LEU A 96 2.43 29.88 -10.34
N TYR A 97 2.12 29.21 -11.47
CA TYR A 97 2.01 27.76 -11.52
C TYR A 97 3.31 27.06 -11.20
N ASN A 98 4.45 27.53 -11.70
CA ASN A 98 5.75 26.96 -11.38
C ASN A 98 6.07 27.07 -9.89
N THR A 99 5.75 28.20 -9.26
CA THR A 99 5.93 28.37 -7.80
C THR A 99 5.06 27.37 -7.02
N LEU A 100 3.83 27.17 -7.47
CA LEU A 100 2.91 26.22 -6.85
C LEU A 100 3.38 24.76 -7.01
N VAL A 101 3.88 24.39 -8.18
CA VAL A 101 4.46 23.08 -8.47
C VAL A 101 5.64 22.79 -7.54
N GLU A 102 6.55 23.76 -7.35
CA GLU A 102 7.66 23.59 -6.39
C GLU A 102 7.16 23.39 -4.96
N HIS A 103 6.12 24.13 -4.57
CA HIS A 103 5.49 23.91 -3.26
C HIS A 103 4.89 22.50 -3.13
N PHE A 104 4.20 21.99 -4.14
CA PHE A 104 3.67 20.63 -4.17
C PHE A 104 4.77 19.57 -4.10
N LYS A 105 5.89 19.77 -4.81
CA LYS A 105 7.07 18.87 -4.74
C LYS A 105 7.65 18.82 -3.33
N ILE A 106 7.80 19.97 -2.67
CA ILE A 106 8.29 20.04 -1.28
C ILE A 106 7.34 19.31 -0.34
N GLN A 107 6.04 19.53 -0.44
CA GLN A 107 5.05 18.81 0.37
C GLN A 107 5.15 17.30 0.14
N ARG A 108 5.33 16.87 -1.12
CA ARG A 108 5.46 15.46 -1.47
C ARG A 108 6.69 14.81 -0.86
N LEU A 109 7.84 15.49 -0.79
CA LEU A 109 9.07 14.98 -0.19
C LEU A 109 8.91 14.58 1.28
N HIS A 110 7.99 15.20 2.00
CA HIS A 110 7.68 14.81 3.38
C HIS A 110 6.90 13.49 3.49
N TYR A 111 6.21 13.08 2.42
CA TYR A 111 5.32 11.93 2.43
C TYR A 111 5.83 10.76 1.60
N PHE A 112 6.65 11.00 0.59
CA PHE A 112 7.06 10.02 -0.40
C PHE A 112 8.54 10.17 -0.72
N SER A 113 9.37 9.42 -0.04
CA SER A 113 10.74 9.24 -0.51
C SER A 113 10.74 8.34 -1.74
N SER A 114 11.60 8.64 -2.70
CA SER A 114 11.69 8.01 -4.00
C SER A 114 11.64 6.48 -3.94
N ALA A 115 10.86 5.90 -4.81
CA ALA A 115 10.56 4.48 -4.83
C ALA A 115 11.64 3.65 -5.52
N ASN A 116 12.81 3.56 -4.97
CA ASN A 116 13.73 2.46 -5.31
C ASN A 116 13.33 1.18 -4.57
N PHE A 117 12.04 0.95 -4.40
CA PHE A 117 11.59 -0.23 -3.70
C PHE A 117 11.78 -1.45 -4.59
N ILE A 118 12.24 -2.51 -3.96
CA ILE A 118 12.58 -3.79 -4.58
C ILE A 118 11.46 -4.24 -5.52
N SER A 119 11.76 -4.44 -6.79
CA SER A 119 10.83 -4.88 -7.84
C SER A 119 10.02 -6.14 -7.48
N ILE A 120 10.47 -6.91 -6.49
CA ILE A 120 9.81 -8.09 -5.94
C ILE A 120 8.42 -7.76 -5.34
N PHE A 121 8.24 -6.54 -4.84
CA PHE A 121 6.99 -6.11 -4.21
C PHE A 121 6.00 -5.46 -5.19
N SER A 122 6.45 -5.14 -6.38
CA SER A 122 5.79 -4.23 -7.31
C SER A 122 4.96 -4.93 -8.37
N ASP A 123 4.45 -6.12 -8.12
CA ASP A 123 3.56 -6.73 -9.09
C ASP A 123 2.13 -6.25 -8.87
N ARG A 124 1.61 -5.76 -9.97
CA ARG A 124 0.20 -5.44 -10.10
C ARG A 124 -0.61 -6.71 -9.90
N ILE A 125 -1.42 -6.75 -8.83
CA ILE A 125 -2.37 -7.85 -8.61
C ILE A 125 -3.70 -7.60 -9.30
N LEU A 126 -4.01 -6.35 -9.62
CA LEU A 126 -5.29 -5.90 -10.14
C LEU A 126 -5.07 -4.84 -11.22
N LYS A 127 -5.81 -4.93 -12.31
CA LYS A 127 -5.84 -3.90 -13.35
C LYS A 127 -6.85 -2.83 -12.95
N TYR A 128 -6.44 -1.57 -12.94
CA TYR A 128 -7.33 -0.46 -12.61
C TYR A 128 -8.41 -0.23 -13.68
N GLU A 129 -8.14 -0.61 -14.93
CA GLU A 129 -9.06 -0.48 -16.06
C GLU A 129 -10.36 -1.28 -15.83
N ASP A 130 -10.30 -2.35 -15.06
CA ASP A 130 -11.46 -3.20 -14.79
C ASP A 130 -12.37 -2.65 -13.68
N ILE A 131 -11.88 -1.67 -12.88
CA ILE A 131 -12.54 -1.29 -11.62
C ILE A 131 -12.59 0.19 -11.31
N LEU A 132 -11.66 1.00 -11.84
CA LEU A 132 -11.58 2.42 -11.49
C LEU A 132 -12.80 3.16 -12.04
N SER A 133 -13.59 3.69 -11.13
CA SER A 133 -14.81 4.43 -11.40
C SER A 133 -14.98 5.57 -10.40
N SER A 134 -15.90 6.50 -10.68
CA SER A 134 -16.25 7.55 -9.71
C SER A 134 -16.69 6.98 -8.37
N GLU A 135 -17.49 5.90 -8.39
CA GLU A 135 -18.00 5.26 -7.18
C GLU A 135 -16.88 4.62 -6.36
N LEU A 136 -15.95 3.93 -7.03
CA LEU A 136 -14.79 3.35 -6.34
C LEU A 136 -13.90 4.45 -5.74
N PHE A 137 -13.67 5.52 -6.48
CA PHE A 137 -12.84 6.62 -6.01
C PHE A 137 -13.46 7.31 -4.78
N GLU A 138 -14.77 7.48 -4.76
CA GLU A 138 -15.47 8.05 -3.59
C GLU A 138 -15.41 7.12 -2.38
N LYS A 139 -15.63 5.81 -2.56
CA LYS A 139 -15.45 4.81 -1.50
C LYS A 139 -14.02 4.83 -0.96
N TRP A 140 -13.05 4.97 -1.85
CA TRP A 140 -11.64 5.07 -1.47
C TRP A 140 -11.37 6.32 -0.62
N ARG A 141 -11.90 7.48 -1.00
CA ARG A 141 -11.72 8.72 -0.23
C ARG A 141 -12.24 8.57 1.20
N ILE A 142 -13.44 8.02 1.34
CA ILE A 142 -14.03 7.77 2.67
C ILE A 142 -13.13 6.80 3.47
N LEU A 143 -12.73 5.69 2.86
CA LEU A 143 -11.83 4.73 3.52
C LEU A 143 -10.46 5.34 3.84
N LEU A 144 -9.92 6.19 2.98
CA LEU A 144 -8.64 6.85 3.21
C LEU A 144 -8.68 7.79 4.42
N ASP A 145 -9.78 8.48 4.64
CA ASP A 145 -10.00 9.30 5.84
C ASP A 145 -10.06 8.44 7.10
N GLU A 146 -10.73 7.28 7.05
CA GLU A 146 -10.76 6.32 8.16
C GLU A 146 -9.38 5.72 8.45
N LEU A 147 -8.62 5.41 7.41
CA LEU A 147 -7.27 4.84 7.52
C LEU A 147 -6.27 5.85 8.13
N GLY A 148 -6.35 7.12 7.77
CA GLY A 148 -5.52 8.18 8.31
C GLY A 148 -4.02 7.84 8.39
N ILE A 149 -3.51 7.79 9.62
CA ILE A 149 -2.09 7.47 9.91
C ILE A 149 -1.71 6.05 9.50
N VAL A 150 -2.65 5.10 9.47
CA VAL A 150 -2.39 3.70 9.11
C VAL A 150 -1.92 3.60 7.66
N ASN A 151 -2.60 4.28 6.74
CA ASN A 151 -2.15 4.35 5.34
C ASN A 151 -0.79 5.03 5.23
N GLN A 152 -0.55 6.11 5.99
CA GLN A 152 0.74 6.79 5.98
C GLN A 152 1.88 5.88 6.45
N MET A 153 1.67 5.11 7.52
CA MET A 153 2.66 4.14 8.00
C MET A 153 2.90 3.01 7.00
N TYR A 154 1.85 2.54 6.32
CA TYR A 154 1.99 1.57 5.23
C TYR A 154 2.87 2.12 4.10
N LEU A 155 2.66 3.38 3.71
CA LEU A 155 3.47 4.05 2.70
C LEU A 155 4.94 4.12 3.11
N TYR A 156 5.24 4.50 4.35
CA TYR A 156 6.61 4.51 4.86
C TYR A 156 7.25 3.12 4.87
N ALA A 157 6.51 2.12 5.35
CA ALA A 157 7.02 0.76 5.42
C ALA A 157 7.29 0.15 4.03
N THR A 158 6.55 0.57 3.02
CA THR A 158 6.70 0.09 1.64
C THR A 158 7.53 1.01 0.74
N SER A 159 8.00 2.14 1.24
CA SER A 159 8.87 3.07 0.51
C SER A 159 10.34 2.66 0.57
N SER A 160 11.18 3.35 -0.22
CA SER A 160 12.66 3.24 -0.15
C SER A 160 13.27 3.99 1.02
N ALA A 161 12.46 4.60 1.90
CA ALA A 161 12.95 5.29 3.09
C ALA A 161 13.97 4.44 3.83
N GLY A 162 15.01 5.06 4.38
CA GLY A 162 16.22 4.45 4.89
C GLY A 162 16.07 3.47 6.08
N PHE A 163 14.92 2.85 6.22
CA PHE A 163 14.69 1.80 7.19
C PHE A 163 15.21 0.44 6.69
N THR A 164 15.78 -0.34 7.60
CA THR A 164 16.10 -1.74 7.34
C THR A 164 14.84 -2.56 7.12
N ASN A 165 14.96 -3.70 6.46
CA ASN A 165 13.82 -4.58 6.20
C ASN A 165 13.16 -5.10 7.49
N ASP A 166 13.95 -5.29 8.55
CA ASP A 166 13.44 -5.67 9.86
C ASP A 166 12.50 -4.61 10.44
N VAL A 167 12.87 -3.33 10.34
CA VAL A 167 12.05 -2.20 10.77
C VAL A 167 10.79 -2.09 9.94
N LYS A 168 10.89 -2.28 8.61
CA LYS A 168 9.72 -2.30 7.71
C LYS A 168 8.76 -3.42 8.07
N CYS A 169 9.28 -4.62 8.30
CA CYS A 169 8.49 -5.76 8.75
C CYS A 169 7.79 -5.46 10.08
N ALA A 170 8.52 -4.91 11.05
CA ALA A 170 7.97 -4.55 12.35
C ALA A 170 6.83 -3.53 12.25
N PHE A 171 6.97 -2.50 11.41
CA PHE A 171 5.90 -1.53 11.15
C PHE A 171 4.67 -2.17 10.52
N LEU A 172 4.84 -3.01 9.50
CA LEU A 172 3.73 -3.69 8.83
C LEU A 172 2.99 -4.66 9.77
N VAL A 173 3.73 -5.33 10.66
CA VAL A 173 3.14 -6.18 11.71
C VAL A 173 2.33 -5.34 12.69
N GLU A 174 2.86 -4.17 13.12
CA GLU A 174 2.18 -3.24 14.04
C GLU A 174 0.86 -2.73 13.49
N LEU A 175 0.77 -2.46 12.19
CA LEU A 175 -0.46 -1.98 11.55
C LEU A 175 -1.66 -2.91 11.75
N SER A 176 -1.44 -4.18 12.10
CA SER A 176 -2.53 -5.15 12.28
C SER A 176 -3.47 -4.79 13.42
N GLU A 177 -3.01 -4.12 14.50
CA GLU A 177 -3.90 -3.66 15.57
C GLU A 177 -4.82 -2.54 15.07
N SER A 178 -4.25 -1.54 14.41
CA SER A 178 -5.02 -0.40 13.88
C SER A 178 -5.94 -0.82 12.73
N LEU A 179 -5.48 -1.71 11.85
CA LEU A 179 -6.34 -2.30 10.82
C LEU A 179 -7.53 -3.03 11.43
N MET A 180 -7.31 -3.78 12.51
CA MET A 180 -8.39 -4.50 13.18
C MET A 180 -9.45 -3.55 13.75
N GLU A 181 -9.07 -2.37 14.21
CA GLU A 181 -10.02 -1.35 14.69
C GLU A 181 -10.87 -0.80 13.54
N ILE A 182 -10.29 -0.63 12.35
CA ILE A 182 -10.99 -0.11 11.15
C ILE A 182 -11.91 -1.17 10.52
N ILE A 183 -11.48 -2.44 10.52
CA ILE A 183 -12.24 -3.54 9.91
C ILE A 183 -13.25 -4.20 10.86
N GLN A 184 -13.25 -3.84 12.14
CA GLN A 184 -14.22 -4.38 13.08
C GLN A 184 -15.65 -4.17 12.55
N SER A 185 -16.27 -5.27 12.14
CA SER A 185 -17.68 -5.38 11.85
C SER A 185 -18.31 -6.38 12.82
N GLU A 186 -19.64 -6.41 12.90
CA GLU A 186 -20.34 -7.39 13.72
C GLU A 186 -19.99 -8.84 13.35
N ASP A 187 -19.60 -9.06 12.09
CA ASP A 187 -19.25 -10.37 11.53
C ASP A 187 -17.81 -10.81 11.80
N ILE A 188 -16.89 -9.89 12.09
CA ILE A 188 -15.48 -10.19 12.31
C ILE A 188 -15.16 -10.05 13.79
N LYS A 189 -15.06 -11.21 14.46
CA LYS A 189 -14.69 -11.25 15.88
C LYS A 189 -13.21 -11.54 16.04
N LEU A 190 -12.59 -10.80 16.96
CA LEU A 190 -11.21 -10.99 17.33
C LEU A 190 -10.97 -12.42 17.86
N GLN A 191 -10.13 -13.19 17.16
CA GLN A 191 -9.80 -14.57 17.52
C GLN A 191 -8.72 -14.57 18.61
N ARG A 192 -9.14 -14.84 19.84
CA ARG A 192 -8.25 -14.88 21.01
C ARG A 192 -8.31 -16.23 21.68
N TYR A 193 -7.14 -16.77 22.04
CA TYR A 193 -7.08 -17.96 22.87
C TYR A 193 -7.30 -17.63 24.36
N PRO A 194 -7.75 -18.59 25.17
CA PRO A 194 -7.85 -18.42 26.60
C PRO A 194 -6.50 -17.99 27.21
N ASN A 195 -6.55 -16.98 28.07
CA ASN A 195 -5.36 -16.42 28.76
C ASN A 195 -4.32 -15.72 27.86
N GLU A 196 -4.63 -15.47 26.60
CA GLU A 196 -3.75 -14.72 25.71
C GLU A 196 -3.67 -13.24 26.12
N LYS A 197 -2.42 -12.76 26.34
CA LYS A 197 -2.16 -11.35 26.69
C LYS A 197 -1.78 -10.55 25.44
N GLY A 198 -2.18 -9.27 25.44
CA GLY A 198 -1.92 -8.34 24.31
C GLY A 198 -2.94 -8.49 23.18
N LYS A 199 -2.92 -7.55 22.25
CA LYS A 199 -3.87 -7.49 21.12
C LYS A 199 -3.22 -7.91 19.80
N LEU A 200 -1.93 -7.64 19.60
CA LEU A 200 -1.26 -7.75 18.30
C LEU A 200 -1.36 -9.16 17.70
N LYS A 201 -1.04 -10.21 18.47
CA LYS A 201 -1.11 -11.59 17.97
C LYS A 201 -2.53 -12.02 17.60
N PRO A 202 -3.57 -11.77 18.45
CA PRO A 202 -4.97 -11.98 18.07
C PRO A 202 -5.40 -11.20 16.82
N CYS A 203 -4.99 -9.94 16.67
CA CYS A 203 -5.30 -9.14 15.48
C CYS A 203 -4.69 -9.77 14.22
N LEU A 204 -3.39 -10.10 14.24
CA LEU A 204 -2.72 -10.79 13.13
C LEU A 204 -3.43 -12.09 12.76
N ARG A 205 -3.72 -12.95 13.75
CA ARG A 205 -4.44 -14.21 13.54
C ARG A 205 -5.77 -13.98 12.85
N THR A 206 -6.55 -13.03 13.34
CA THR A 206 -7.86 -12.70 12.79
C THR A 206 -7.75 -12.23 11.35
N ILE A 207 -6.88 -11.25 11.07
CA ILE A 207 -6.71 -10.69 9.73
C ILE A 207 -6.21 -11.76 8.74
N ILE A 208 -5.24 -12.60 9.14
CA ILE A 208 -4.75 -13.69 8.29
C ILE A 208 -5.84 -14.70 8.01
N ASN A 209 -6.62 -15.10 9.01
CA ASN A 209 -7.68 -16.08 8.82
C ASN A 209 -8.87 -15.57 7.99
N TYR A 210 -9.13 -14.27 7.98
CA TYR A 210 -10.21 -13.71 7.17
C TYR A 210 -9.76 -13.31 5.77
N TYR A 211 -8.60 -12.65 5.64
CA TYR A 211 -8.17 -12.03 4.39
C TYR A 211 -6.92 -12.65 3.78
N GLY A 212 -6.11 -13.35 4.58
CA GLY A 212 -4.78 -13.81 4.20
C GLY A 212 -4.63 -15.32 3.99
N LYS A 213 -5.70 -16.13 3.97
CA LYS A 213 -5.58 -17.59 3.91
C LYS A 213 -4.75 -18.08 2.73
N THR A 214 -4.99 -17.56 1.54
CA THR A 214 -4.22 -17.90 0.33
C THR A 214 -2.76 -17.47 0.48
N LEU A 215 -2.52 -16.27 1.00
CA LEU A 215 -1.19 -15.69 1.18
C LEU A 215 -0.33 -16.41 2.22
N PHE A 216 -0.95 -16.91 3.30
CA PHE A 216 -0.29 -17.60 4.42
C PHE A 216 -0.60 -19.09 4.46
N ARG A 217 -0.92 -19.69 3.32
CA ARG A 217 -1.29 -21.12 3.25
C ARG A 217 -0.22 -22.02 3.87
N ASN A 218 1.04 -21.84 3.48
CA ASN A 218 2.13 -22.67 3.98
C ASN A 218 2.38 -22.50 5.48
N GLU A 219 2.21 -21.27 6.01
CA GLU A 219 2.31 -20.99 7.44
C GLU A 219 1.17 -21.63 8.23
N ILE A 220 -0.04 -21.63 7.67
CA ILE A 220 -1.21 -22.30 8.28
C ILE A 220 -1.01 -23.81 8.29
N GLU A 221 -0.51 -24.39 7.21
CA GLU A 221 -0.21 -25.83 7.12
C GLU A 221 0.95 -26.24 8.03
N PHE A 222 1.94 -25.38 8.22
CA PHE A 222 3.06 -25.64 9.11
C PHE A 222 2.70 -25.47 10.59
N ASP A 223 2.52 -24.28 11.07
CA ASP A 223 2.10 -23.86 12.41
C ASP A 223 1.99 -22.33 12.44
N LEU A 224 0.80 -21.82 12.17
CA LEU A 224 0.56 -20.37 12.15
C LEU A 224 0.93 -19.71 13.49
N GLU A 225 0.69 -20.38 14.62
CA GLU A 225 0.95 -19.80 15.94
C GLU A 225 2.44 -19.58 16.24
N LYS A 226 3.31 -20.47 15.76
CA LYS A 226 4.75 -20.27 15.83
C LYS A 226 5.20 -19.09 14.98
N ILE A 227 4.67 -18.98 13.77
CA ILE A 227 4.97 -17.85 12.87
C ILE A 227 4.49 -16.52 13.48
N LEU A 228 3.26 -16.46 13.97
CA LEU A 228 2.74 -15.27 14.65
C LEU A 228 3.60 -14.87 15.84
N SER A 229 4.09 -15.86 16.61
CA SER A 229 4.99 -15.62 17.73
C SER A 229 6.31 -15.00 17.26
N CYS A 230 6.90 -15.48 16.15
CA CYS A 230 8.11 -14.91 15.56
C CYS A 230 7.88 -13.46 15.09
N LEU A 231 6.80 -13.19 14.38
CA LEU A 231 6.43 -11.85 13.90
C LEU A 231 6.30 -10.87 15.06
N VAL A 232 5.53 -11.23 16.08
CA VAL A 232 5.31 -10.39 17.27
C VAL A 232 6.62 -10.20 18.06
N ASN A 233 7.42 -11.24 18.25
CA ASN A 233 8.71 -11.11 18.95
C ASN A 233 9.68 -10.22 18.19
N THR A 234 9.75 -10.35 16.85
CA THR A 234 10.58 -9.49 15.99
C THR A 234 10.17 -8.03 16.15
N ARG A 235 8.86 -7.74 16.03
CA ARG A 235 8.34 -6.38 16.26
C ARG A 235 8.67 -5.86 17.65
N VAL A 236 8.42 -6.65 18.71
CA VAL A 236 8.69 -6.24 20.10
C VAL A 236 10.18 -5.92 20.31
N ASN A 237 11.08 -6.72 19.74
CA ASN A 237 12.51 -6.52 19.89
C ASN A 237 12.99 -5.26 19.18
N ILE A 238 12.50 -4.99 17.97
CA ILE A 238 12.86 -3.81 17.18
C ILE A 238 12.30 -2.54 17.82
N MET A 239 11.00 -2.53 18.12
CA MET A 239 10.32 -1.33 18.62
C MET A 239 10.71 -0.96 20.06
N HIS A 240 11.14 -1.93 20.87
CA HIS A 240 11.57 -1.70 22.25
C HIS A 240 13.09 -1.85 22.47
N ILE A 241 13.86 -2.02 21.39
CA ILE A 241 15.34 -2.13 21.40
C ILE A 241 15.80 -3.14 22.46
N LYS A 242 15.23 -4.36 22.43
CA LYS A 242 15.57 -5.40 23.40
C LYS A 242 16.78 -6.20 22.93
N ILE A 243 17.83 -6.25 23.76
CA ILE A 243 19.10 -6.91 23.44
C ILE A 243 19.07 -8.41 23.80
N ASN A 244 18.35 -8.80 24.86
CA ASN A 244 18.28 -10.20 25.31
C ASN A 244 17.08 -10.92 24.71
N GLN A 245 17.34 -11.79 23.76
CA GLN A 245 16.29 -12.48 23.01
C GLN A 245 16.38 -13.99 23.25
N ARG A 246 15.60 -14.49 24.20
CA ARG A 246 15.41 -15.95 24.38
C ARG A 246 14.28 -16.52 23.50
N LYS A 247 13.53 -15.64 22.82
CA LYS A 247 12.37 -16.04 22.02
C LYS A 247 12.73 -16.04 20.53
N PRO A 248 12.18 -16.95 19.72
CA PRO A 248 12.44 -16.98 18.30
C PRO A 248 11.96 -15.70 17.62
N THR A 249 12.81 -15.16 16.75
CA THR A 249 12.58 -13.97 15.93
C THR A 249 12.93 -14.27 14.48
N LEU A 250 12.51 -13.42 13.56
CA LEU A 250 12.93 -13.47 12.17
C LEU A 250 14.37 -12.96 12.03
N ASP A 251 15.11 -13.55 11.10
CA ASP A 251 16.36 -12.96 10.61
C ASP A 251 16.11 -11.89 9.53
N GLY A 252 17.17 -11.24 9.04
CA GLY A 252 17.03 -10.16 8.05
C GLY A 252 16.40 -10.61 6.72
N ARG A 253 16.64 -11.86 6.27
CA ARG A 253 16.03 -12.40 5.02
C ARG A 253 14.59 -12.81 5.25
N GLU A 254 14.31 -13.43 6.36
CA GLU A 254 12.96 -13.79 6.80
C GLU A 254 12.10 -12.53 6.99
N SER A 255 12.68 -11.45 7.53
CA SER A 255 12.02 -10.15 7.68
C SER A 255 11.64 -9.54 6.31
N VAL A 256 12.47 -9.70 5.27
CA VAL A 256 12.10 -9.31 3.90
C VAL A 256 10.89 -10.09 3.41
N LEU A 257 10.92 -11.42 3.54
CA LEU A 257 9.81 -12.28 3.12
C LEU A 257 8.50 -11.87 3.79
N TYR A 258 8.52 -11.68 5.11
CA TYR A 258 7.31 -11.31 5.84
C TYR A 258 6.89 -9.85 5.67
N ALA A 259 7.82 -8.93 5.42
CA ALA A 259 7.46 -7.59 5.00
C ALA A 259 6.65 -7.61 3.68
N ILE A 260 7.07 -8.46 2.72
CA ILE A 260 6.31 -8.67 1.48
C ILE A 260 4.91 -9.21 1.80
N LYS A 261 4.81 -10.33 2.53
CA LYS A 261 3.51 -10.94 2.85
C LYS A 261 2.61 -9.98 3.61
N MET A 262 3.13 -9.23 4.58
CA MET A 262 2.36 -8.25 5.34
C MET A 262 1.89 -7.07 4.48
N SER A 263 2.72 -6.63 3.51
CA SER A 263 2.30 -5.62 2.54
C SER A 263 1.14 -6.11 1.66
N TYR A 264 1.20 -7.35 1.18
CA TYR A 264 0.08 -7.95 0.45
C TYR A 264 -1.17 -8.10 1.33
N LEU A 265 -1.00 -8.53 2.58
CA LEU A 265 -2.11 -8.67 3.51
C LEU A 265 -2.84 -7.34 3.72
N TYR A 266 -2.10 -6.24 3.90
CA TYR A 266 -2.67 -4.90 3.95
C TYR A 266 -3.51 -4.58 2.71
N ARG A 267 -2.96 -4.84 1.52
CA ARG A 267 -3.66 -4.60 0.24
C ARG A 267 -4.95 -5.42 0.14
N LEU A 268 -4.91 -6.70 0.52
CA LEU A 268 -6.10 -7.57 0.50
C LEU A 268 -7.20 -7.06 1.43
N VAL A 269 -6.85 -6.57 2.62
CA VAL A 269 -7.81 -5.94 3.53
C VAL A 269 -8.47 -4.72 2.88
N ILE A 270 -7.68 -3.86 2.22
CA ILE A 270 -8.21 -2.67 1.54
C ILE A 270 -9.11 -3.06 0.36
N LEU A 271 -8.70 -4.02 -0.46
CA LEU A 271 -9.52 -4.50 -1.59
C LEU A 271 -10.88 -5.02 -1.13
N GLU A 272 -10.90 -5.78 -0.03
CA GLU A 272 -12.14 -6.28 0.56
C GLU A 272 -13.02 -5.16 1.12
N LYS A 273 -12.42 -4.18 1.82
CA LYS A 273 -13.16 -2.99 2.31
C LYS A 273 -13.76 -2.17 1.18
N LEU A 274 -13.08 -2.08 0.05
CA LEU A 274 -13.59 -1.46 -1.17
C LEU A 274 -14.62 -2.33 -1.91
N LYS A 275 -14.87 -3.56 -1.43
CA LYS A 275 -15.77 -4.55 -2.03
C LYS A 275 -15.38 -4.91 -3.47
N ILE A 276 -14.08 -5.00 -3.72
CA ILE A 276 -13.56 -5.44 -5.02
C ILE A 276 -13.66 -6.95 -5.11
N ASN A 277 -14.27 -7.43 -6.20
CA ASN A 277 -14.48 -8.85 -6.41
C ASN A 277 -13.15 -9.61 -6.49
N ALA A 278 -12.98 -10.64 -5.66
CA ALA A 278 -11.76 -11.44 -5.59
C ALA A 278 -11.39 -12.10 -6.93
N PHE A 279 -12.35 -12.45 -7.78
CA PHE A 279 -12.09 -13.00 -9.12
C PHE A 279 -11.19 -12.12 -10.00
N LEU A 280 -11.15 -10.82 -9.75
CA LEU A 280 -10.33 -9.89 -10.53
C LEU A 280 -8.84 -9.99 -10.18
N TYR A 281 -8.47 -10.52 -9.01
CA TYR A 281 -7.08 -10.55 -8.54
C TYR A 281 -6.59 -11.91 -8.00
N GLU A 282 -7.47 -12.86 -7.74
CA GLU A 282 -7.12 -14.12 -7.05
C GLU A 282 -6.09 -14.95 -7.83
N ASP A 283 -6.26 -15.10 -9.14
CA ASP A 283 -5.31 -15.83 -9.97
C ASP A 283 -3.90 -15.21 -9.97
N ASN A 284 -3.84 -13.88 -10.03
CA ASN A 284 -2.57 -13.16 -9.95
C ASN A 284 -1.94 -13.29 -8.55
N LEU A 285 -2.77 -13.22 -7.51
CA LEU A 285 -2.34 -13.43 -6.13
C LEU A 285 -1.75 -14.83 -5.93
N ILE A 286 -2.44 -15.89 -6.38
CA ILE A 286 -1.97 -17.28 -6.25
C ILE A 286 -0.62 -17.47 -6.92
N LYS A 287 -0.46 -16.99 -8.16
CA LYS A 287 0.82 -17.05 -8.89
C LYS A 287 1.93 -16.33 -8.12
N ARG A 288 1.60 -15.17 -7.55
CA ARG A 288 2.55 -14.36 -6.80
C ARG A 288 2.95 -15.00 -5.48
N VAL A 289 1.99 -15.56 -4.75
CA VAL A 289 2.25 -16.29 -3.50
C VAL A 289 3.20 -17.45 -3.76
N GLY A 290 2.97 -18.24 -4.83
CA GLY A 290 3.88 -19.33 -5.20
C GLY A 290 5.32 -18.86 -5.46
N TYR A 291 5.49 -17.69 -6.09
CA TYR A 291 6.81 -17.10 -6.29
C TYR A 291 7.45 -16.62 -4.96
N ILE A 292 6.67 -15.94 -4.10
CA ILE A 292 7.13 -15.45 -2.80
C ILE A 292 7.55 -16.62 -1.90
N ASP A 293 6.74 -17.66 -1.82
CA ASP A 293 6.98 -18.82 -0.96
C ASP A 293 8.21 -19.62 -1.42
N GLY A 294 8.45 -19.72 -2.74
CA GLY A 294 9.64 -20.38 -3.31
C GLY A 294 10.91 -19.54 -3.29
N TRP A 295 10.84 -18.26 -2.87
CA TRP A 295 11.97 -17.35 -2.98
C TRP A 295 13.16 -17.78 -2.13
N ASN A 296 14.23 -18.23 -2.80
CA ASN A 296 15.51 -18.67 -2.20
C ASN A 296 15.38 -19.69 -1.06
N GLY A 297 14.27 -20.41 -0.93
CA GLY A 297 14.04 -21.38 0.14
C GLY A 297 14.01 -20.79 1.55
N ILE A 298 13.80 -19.47 1.67
CA ILE A 298 13.82 -18.74 2.97
C ILE A 298 12.74 -19.28 3.91
N GLN A 299 11.53 -19.49 3.39
CA GLN A 299 10.41 -19.98 4.17
C GLN A 299 10.67 -21.38 4.71
N GLU A 300 11.21 -22.28 3.88
CA GLU A 300 11.56 -23.63 4.31
C GLU A 300 12.66 -23.63 5.37
N GLN A 301 13.69 -22.79 5.22
CA GLN A 301 14.74 -22.62 6.23
C GLN A 301 14.18 -22.16 7.58
N LEU A 302 13.26 -21.18 7.57
CA LEU A 302 12.58 -20.74 8.79
C LEU A 302 11.79 -21.89 9.43
N PHE A 303 10.99 -22.63 8.67
CA PHE A 303 10.19 -23.74 9.20
C PHE A 303 11.07 -24.82 9.82
N ASN A 304 12.18 -25.18 9.17
CA ASN A 304 13.14 -26.14 9.71
C ASN A 304 13.79 -25.64 10.98
N ARG A 305 14.16 -24.35 11.07
CA ARG A 305 14.69 -23.72 12.29
C ARG A 305 13.67 -23.76 13.44
N LEU A 306 12.40 -23.49 13.15
CA LEU A 306 11.33 -23.48 14.17
C LEU A 306 10.95 -24.88 14.66
N LYS A 307 11.13 -25.93 13.83
CA LYS A 307 10.97 -27.33 14.29
C LYS A 307 12.03 -27.75 15.29
N GLN A 308 13.25 -27.21 15.20
CA GLN A 308 14.37 -27.56 16.08
C GLN A 308 14.28 -26.89 17.46
N LEU A 309 13.37 -25.97 17.67
CA LEU A 309 13.18 -25.24 18.92
C LEU A 309 12.18 -25.94 19.87
N GLU A 310 11.72 -27.10 19.51
CA GLU A 310 10.94 -28.03 20.35
C GLU A 310 11.88 -28.91 21.19
#